data_cd0924387ad823b66f741d4410274122
#
_entry.id   cd0924387ad823b66f741d4410274122
#
_cell.length_a   1.000
_cell.length_b   1.000
_cell.length_c   1.000
_cell.angle_alpha   90.00
_cell.angle_beta   90.00
_cell.angle_gamma   90.00
#
_symmetry.space_group_name_H-M   'P 1'
#
loop_
_entity.id
_entity.type
_entity.pdbx_description
1 polymer ?
#
loop_
_entity_poly.entity_id
_entity_poly.type
_entity_poly.pdbx_seq_one_letter_code
_entity_poly.pdbx_strand_id
1 'polypeptide(L)'
;MEHYYTNQPGADSMEQTFTFDLRGREFRFITDRGVFSKNRIDFGSVLLIETMEIEDGMNVLDVGCGYGPIGMTAASLTPSGRVMMLDINERAVSLANRNLTVNGILNAEAIVSDRFSSVPPEQKFDVILTNPPIRAGKQIVHGIFEDAVNFLAPGGSLWIVIQKKQGAPSALVKLQELYSEVREVAKKKGYFIFQAINS
;
A
#
# COMPACT_ATOMS: atom_id res chain seq x y z
N MET A 1 -22.28 -1.49 10.21
CA MET A 1 -21.29 -1.46 9.11
C MET A 1 -19.92 -1.57 9.75
N GLU A 2 -19.28 -2.73 9.59
CA GLU A 2 -17.97 -2.95 10.21
C GLU A 2 -16.91 -2.08 9.54
N HIS A 3 -16.09 -1.46 10.36
CA HIS A 3 -15.02 -0.62 9.87
C HIS A 3 -13.78 -1.48 9.61
N TYR A 4 -13.38 -1.57 8.35
CA TYR A 4 -12.10 -2.18 7.96
C TYR A 4 -10.94 -1.63 8.80
N TYR A 5 -10.98 -0.34 9.11
CA TYR A 5 -9.96 0.38 9.87
C TYR A 5 -10.07 0.16 11.38
N THR A 6 -10.13 -1.12 11.77
CA THR A 6 -10.11 -1.56 13.16
C THR A 6 -9.08 -2.66 13.34
N ASN A 7 -8.61 -2.80 14.55
CA ASN A 7 -7.60 -3.82 14.88
C ASN A 7 -8.16 -5.25 14.78
N GLN A 8 -9.43 -5.42 15.12
CA GLN A 8 -10.13 -6.71 15.08
C GLN A 8 -11.48 -6.55 14.40
N PRO A 9 -11.63 -6.96 13.13
CA PRO A 9 -12.92 -6.94 12.47
C PRO A 9 -13.85 -7.98 13.07
N GLY A 10 -15.07 -7.56 13.40
CA GLY A 10 -16.09 -8.44 13.98
C GLY A 10 -16.80 -9.38 13.01
N ALA A 11 -16.51 -9.29 11.70
CA ALA A 11 -17.11 -10.15 10.70
C ALA A 11 -16.67 -11.62 10.84
N ASP A 12 -17.62 -12.54 10.70
CA ASP A 12 -17.31 -13.97 10.61
C ASP A 12 -16.36 -14.24 9.43
N SER A 13 -15.39 -15.14 9.66
CA SER A 13 -14.45 -15.54 8.63
C SER A 13 -15.16 -16.26 7.48
N MET A 14 -14.88 -15.86 6.25
CA MET A 14 -15.27 -16.53 5.02
C MET A 14 -14.16 -16.36 3.99
N GLU A 15 -13.15 -17.22 4.07
CA GLU A 15 -12.00 -17.18 3.17
C GLU A 15 -12.38 -17.56 1.74
N GLN A 16 -11.78 -16.88 0.78
CA GLN A 16 -11.85 -17.16 -0.64
C GLN A 16 -10.46 -17.12 -1.25
N THR A 17 -10.25 -17.86 -2.32
CA THR A 17 -8.99 -17.86 -3.06
C THR A 17 -9.25 -17.50 -4.52
N PHE A 18 -8.30 -16.78 -5.12
CA PHE A 18 -8.32 -16.45 -6.54
C PHE A 18 -6.88 -16.26 -7.05
N THR A 19 -6.70 -16.29 -8.37
CA THR A 19 -5.44 -15.91 -9.01
C THR A 19 -5.60 -14.60 -9.76
N PHE A 20 -4.52 -13.84 -9.87
CA PHE A 20 -4.51 -12.57 -10.58
C PHE A 20 -3.11 -12.28 -11.11
N ASP A 21 -3.05 -11.82 -12.37
CA ASP A 21 -1.79 -11.44 -13.02
C ASP A 21 -1.44 -9.98 -12.70
N LEU A 22 -0.25 -9.74 -12.16
CA LEU A 22 0.28 -8.43 -11.85
C LEU A 22 1.72 -8.33 -12.35
N ARG A 23 2.00 -7.34 -13.19
CA ARG A 23 3.35 -7.12 -13.73
C ARG A 23 3.95 -8.37 -14.41
N GLY A 24 3.11 -9.13 -15.11
CA GLY A 24 3.53 -10.33 -15.83
C GLY A 24 3.76 -11.58 -14.98
N ARG A 25 3.40 -11.55 -13.71
CA ARG A 25 3.44 -12.69 -12.79
C ARG A 25 2.04 -13.04 -12.29
N GLU A 26 1.68 -14.31 -12.34
CA GLU A 26 0.47 -14.82 -11.70
C GLU A 26 0.70 -15.00 -10.20
N PHE A 27 -0.16 -14.39 -9.40
CA PHE A 27 -0.19 -14.55 -7.94
C PHE A 27 -1.44 -15.29 -7.52
N ARG A 28 -1.33 -16.08 -6.46
CA ARG A 28 -2.45 -16.68 -5.76
C ARG A 28 -2.75 -15.86 -4.50
N PHE A 29 -4.01 -15.50 -4.31
CA PHE A 29 -4.45 -14.71 -3.17
C PHE A 29 -5.49 -15.44 -2.35
N ILE A 30 -5.34 -15.36 -1.03
CA ILE A 30 -6.35 -15.72 -0.03
C ILE A 30 -6.90 -14.41 0.51
N THR A 31 -8.21 -14.27 0.54
CA THR A 31 -8.89 -13.10 1.10
C THR A 31 -10.03 -13.53 2.02
N ASP A 32 -10.60 -12.61 2.79
CA ASP A 32 -11.63 -12.90 3.78
C ASP A 32 -12.60 -11.73 3.95
N ARG A 33 -13.72 -11.97 4.62
CA ARG A 33 -14.65 -10.92 5.06
C ARG A 33 -13.94 -9.93 5.99
N GLY A 34 -14.30 -8.66 5.91
CA GLY A 34 -13.68 -7.60 6.70
C GLY A 34 -12.34 -7.11 6.15
N VAL A 35 -11.90 -7.64 5.02
CA VAL A 35 -10.73 -7.17 4.28
C VAL A 35 -11.17 -6.55 2.96
N PHE A 36 -10.55 -5.42 2.61
CA PHE A 36 -10.87 -4.66 1.41
C PHE A 36 -10.68 -5.48 0.12
N SER A 37 -11.59 -5.30 -0.86
CA SER A 37 -11.52 -5.97 -2.18
C SER A 37 -11.48 -7.50 -2.11
N LYS A 38 -12.49 -8.09 -1.50
CA LYS A 38 -12.58 -9.53 -1.17
C LYS A 38 -12.37 -10.52 -2.31
N ASN A 39 -12.80 -10.20 -3.52
CA ASN A 39 -12.91 -11.19 -4.61
C ASN A 39 -11.96 -10.94 -5.77
N ARG A 40 -11.33 -9.79 -5.78
CA ARG A 40 -10.33 -9.38 -6.77
C ARG A 40 -9.68 -8.07 -6.33
N ILE A 41 -8.55 -7.78 -6.93
CA ILE A 41 -7.82 -6.54 -6.66
C ILE A 41 -8.57 -5.36 -7.28
N ASP A 42 -8.80 -4.31 -6.51
CA ASP A 42 -9.50 -3.11 -6.98
C ASP A 42 -8.69 -2.38 -8.07
N PHE A 43 -9.40 -1.64 -8.91
CA PHE A 43 -8.81 -0.94 -10.04
C PHE A 43 -7.69 0.03 -9.63
N GLY A 44 -7.87 0.76 -8.53
CA GLY A 44 -6.85 1.70 -8.04
C GLY A 44 -5.55 1.01 -7.66
N SER A 45 -5.62 -0.11 -6.95
CA SER A 45 -4.44 -0.91 -6.60
C SER A 45 -3.75 -1.47 -7.84
N VAL A 46 -4.49 -1.97 -8.81
CA VAL A 46 -3.93 -2.45 -10.09
C VAL A 46 -3.23 -1.32 -10.81
N LEU A 47 -3.85 -0.14 -10.90
CA LEU A 47 -3.25 1.02 -11.56
C LEU A 47 -1.95 1.46 -10.88
N LEU A 48 -1.91 1.48 -9.55
CA LEU A 48 -0.69 1.78 -8.79
C LEU A 48 0.39 0.75 -9.07
N ILE A 49 0.05 -0.54 -9.01
CA ILE A 49 0.98 -1.64 -9.26
C ILE A 49 1.58 -1.55 -10.67
N GLU A 50 0.77 -1.30 -11.69
CA GLU A 50 1.24 -1.20 -13.07
C GLU A 50 2.06 0.07 -13.35
N THR A 51 1.95 1.09 -12.49
CA THR A 51 2.56 2.40 -12.68
C THR A 51 3.81 2.61 -11.82
N MET A 52 3.84 2.01 -10.61
CA MET A 52 4.95 2.19 -9.66
C MET A 52 6.29 1.78 -10.26
N GLU A 53 7.32 2.50 -9.88
CA GLU A 53 8.70 2.26 -10.31
C GLU A 53 9.51 1.70 -9.13
N ILE A 54 9.85 0.42 -9.22
CA ILE A 54 10.63 -0.31 -8.22
C ILE A 54 11.85 -0.91 -8.93
N GLU A 55 13.03 -0.56 -8.46
CA GLU A 55 14.29 -1.14 -8.93
C GLU A 55 14.79 -2.20 -7.95
N ASP A 56 15.52 -3.19 -8.46
CA ASP A 56 16.09 -4.22 -7.60
C ASP A 56 17.07 -3.62 -6.58
N GLY A 57 17.01 -4.12 -5.35
CA GLY A 57 17.79 -3.63 -4.22
C GLY A 57 17.09 -2.54 -3.39
N MET A 58 15.97 -1.99 -3.84
CA MET A 58 15.22 -0.99 -3.08
C MET A 58 14.55 -1.58 -1.84
N ASN A 59 14.50 -0.75 -0.79
CA ASN A 59 13.68 -0.98 0.40
C ASN A 59 12.33 -0.29 0.22
N VAL A 60 11.25 -1.04 0.33
CA VAL A 60 9.90 -0.59 0.01
C VAL A 60 8.99 -0.76 1.22
N LEU A 61 8.09 0.19 1.43
CA LEU A 61 7.04 0.14 2.44
C LEU A 61 5.67 0.22 1.76
N ASP A 62 4.76 -0.69 2.11
CA ASP A 62 3.35 -0.67 1.69
C ASP A 62 2.49 -0.34 2.90
N VAL A 63 1.86 0.84 2.92
CA VAL A 63 1.04 1.34 4.03
C VAL A 63 -0.43 1.08 3.75
N GLY A 64 -1.09 0.32 4.64
CA GLY A 64 -2.46 -0.13 4.43
C GLY A 64 -2.51 -1.29 3.44
N CYS A 65 -1.70 -2.33 3.68
CA CYS A 65 -1.41 -3.37 2.69
C CYS A 65 -2.59 -4.30 2.38
N GLY A 66 -3.62 -4.35 3.24
CA GLY A 66 -4.68 -5.34 3.08
C GLY A 66 -4.13 -6.76 3.09
N TYR A 67 -4.63 -7.61 2.20
CA TYR A 67 -4.14 -8.98 2.04
C TYR A 67 -2.88 -9.11 1.15
N GLY A 68 -2.31 -7.98 0.68
CA GLY A 68 -0.94 -7.91 0.20
C GLY A 68 -0.65 -7.66 -1.27
N PRO A 69 -1.60 -7.31 -2.17
CA PRO A 69 -1.32 -7.24 -3.62
C PRO A 69 -0.18 -6.30 -3.99
N ILE A 70 -0.18 -5.09 -3.45
CA ILE A 70 0.81 -4.05 -3.78
C ILE A 70 2.20 -4.46 -3.28
N GLY A 71 2.31 -4.78 -1.98
CA GLY A 71 3.58 -5.16 -1.36
C GLY A 71 4.18 -6.44 -1.93
N MET A 72 3.35 -7.44 -2.24
CA MET A 72 3.80 -8.70 -2.87
C MET A 72 4.38 -8.45 -4.25
N THR A 73 3.72 -7.63 -5.06
CA THR A 73 4.22 -7.29 -6.40
C THR A 73 5.53 -6.50 -6.27
N ALA A 74 5.60 -5.52 -5.38
CA ALA A 74 6.83 -4.79 -5.10
C ALA A 74 7.98 -5.74 -4.73
N ALA A 75 7.73 -6.72 -3.84
CA ALA A 75 8.74 -7.70 -3.44
C ALA A 75 9.26 -8.52 -4.62
N SER A 76 8.41 -8.86 -5.57
CA SER A 76 8.83 -9.57 -6.79
C SER A 76 9.70 -8.73 -7.72
N LEU A 77 9.59 -7.39 -7.64
CA LEU A 77 10.37 -6.46 -8.45
C LEU A 77 11.72 -6.08 -7.81
N THR A 78 11.87 -6.31 -6.52
CA THR A 78 13.11 -6.02 -5.78
C THR A 78 13.63 -7.28 -5.05
N PRO A 79 14.02 -8.34 -5.77
CA PRO A 79 14.41 -9.61 -5.13
C PRO A 79 15.63 -9.47 -4.21
N SER A 80 16.52 -8.50 -4.44
CA SER A 80 17.67 -8.20 -3.58
C SER A 80 17.36 -7.17 -2.47
N GLY A 81 16.19 -6.53 -2.52
CA GLY A 81 15.72 -5.59 -1.53
C GLY A 81 14.77 -6.22 -0.51
N ARG A 82 14.10 -5.37 0.26
CA ARG A 82 13.13 -5.79 1.26
C ARG A 82 11.84 -4.97 1.16
N VAL A 83 10.74 -5.62 1.46
CA VAL A 83 9.42 -4.98 1.53
C VAL A 83 8.81 -5.19 2.91
N MET A 84 8.43 -4.09 3.55
CA MET A 84 7.64 -4.09 4.76
C MET A 84 6.20 -3.71 4.41
N MET A 85 5.24 -4.43 4.97
CA MET A 85 3.82 -4.22 4.70
C MET A 85 3.11 -3.93 6.02
N LEU A 86 2.31 -2.87 6.07
CA LEU A 86 1.66 -2.40 7.29
C LEU A 86 0.14 -2.39 7.11
N ASP A 87 -0.57 -2.88 8.10
CA ASP A 87 -2.01 -2.70 8.21
C ASP A 87 -2.43 -2.68 9.68
N ILE A 88 -3.45 -1.89 10.03
CA ILE A 88 -4.01 -1.87 11.37
C ILE A 88 -4.89 -3.11 11.65
N ASN A 89 -5.39 -3.75 10.60
CA ASN A 89 -6.27 -4.89 10.66
C ASN A 89 -5.47 -6.19 10.81
N GLU A 90 -5.56 -6.85 11.96
CA GLU A 90 -4.84 -8.10 12.25
C GLU A 90 -5.17 -9.22 11.26
N ARG A 91 -6.42 -9.32 10.81
CA ARG A 91 -6.85 -10.32 9.83
C ARG A 91 -6.17 -10.07 8.48
N ALA A 92 -6.09 -8.82 8.05
CA ALA A 92 -5.39 -8.44 6.81
C ALA A 92 -3.91 -8.82 6.88
N VAL A 93 -3.24 -8.51 7.98
CA VAL A 93 -1.82 -8.86 8.19
C VAL A 93 -1.59 -10.38 8.15
N SER A 94 -2.45 -11.14 8.81
CA SER A 94 -2.39 -12.61 8.77
C SER A 94 -2.54 -13.14 7.35
N LEU A 95 -3.51 -12.62 6.59
CA LEU A 95 -3.72 -12.99 5.19
C LEU A 95 -2.52 -12.60 4.32
N ALA A 96 -1.98 -11.40 4.50
CA ALA A 96 -0.82 -10.93 3.74
C ALA A 96 0.38 -11.86 3.94
N ASN A 97 0.69 -12.25 5.17
CA ASN A 97 1.79 -13.19 5.45
C ASN A 97 1.54 -14.57 4.87
N ARG A 98 0.32 -15.07 4.92
CA ARG A 98 -0.05 -16.34 4.27
C ARG A 98 0.10 -16.26 2.75
N ASN A 99 -0.29 -15.14 2.16
CA ASN A 99 -0.14 -14.90 0.72
C ASN A 99 1.33 -14.81 0.31
N LEU A 100 2.18 -14.20 1.11
CA LEU A 100 3.63 -14.23 0.88
C LEU A 100 4.16 -15.67 0.82
N THR A 101 3.77 -16.51 1.79
CA THR A 101 4.19 -17.91 1.86
C THR A 101 3.70 -18.72 0.65
N VAL A 102 2.41 -18.58 0.30
CA VAL A 102 1.81 -19.32 -0.83
C VAL A 102 2.48 -18.96 -2.16
N ASN A 103 2.98 -17.74 -2.30
CA ASN A 103 3.66 -17.28 -3.52
C ASN A 103 5.20 -17.41 -3.45
N GLY A 104 5.74 -17.98 -2.38
CA GLY A 104 7.19 -18.20 -2.24
C GLY A 104 7.99 -16.90 -2.10
N ILE A 105 7.39 -15.84 -1.56
CA ILE A 105 8.05 -14.54 -1.37
C ILE A 105 8.72 -14.53 0.00
N LEU A 106 10.04 -14.37 0.01
CA LEU A 106 10.87 -14.46 1.21
C LEU A 106 11.44 -13.13 1.68
N ASN A 107 11.34 -12.07 0.87
CA ASN A 107 11.91 -10.74 1.12
C ASN A 107 10.88 -9.71 1.56
N ALA A 108 9.73 -10.16 2.03
CA ALA A 108 8.66 -9.29 2.52
C ALA A 108 8.05 -9.84 3.81
N GLU A 109 7.51 -8.94 4.61
CA GLU A 109 6.82 -9.24 5.87
C GLU A 109 5.71 -8.23 6.10
N ALA A 110 4.55 -8.69 6.54
CA ALA A 110 3.45 -7.85 6.99
C ALA A 110 3.40 -7.81 8.52
N ILE A 111 3.22 -6.62 9.08
CA ILE A 111 3.11 -6.38 10.53
C ILE A 111 1.90 -5.50 10.84
N VAL A 112 1.30 -5.73 12.01
CA VAL A 112 0.21 -4.89 12.52
C VAL A 112 0.78 -3.53 12.91
N SER A 113 0.21 -2.46 12.37
CA SER A 113 0.68 -1.10 12.64
C SER A 113 -0.44 -0.09 12.41
N ASP A 114 -0.64 0.80 13.38
CA ASP A 114 -1.41 2.01 13.14
C ASP A 114 -0.52 2.99 12.37
N ARG A 115 -0.74 3.07 11.07
CA ARG A 115 0.13 3.80 10.13
C ARG A 115 1.58 3.37 10.32
N PHE A 116 2.49 4.27 10.70
CA PHE A 116 3.93 4.02 10.86
C PHE A 116 4.36 3.67 12.30
N SER A 117 3.41 3.51 13.23
CA SER A 117 3.71 3.36 14.66
C SER A 117 4.62 2.17 15.00
N SER A 118 4.58 1.11 14.20
CA SER A 118 5.41 -0.10 14.41
C SER A 118 6.73 -0.07 13.61
N VAL A 119 6.99 0.98 12.83
CA VAL A 119 8.23 1.13 12.07
C VAL A 119 9.29 1.76 12.96
N PRO A 120 10.50 1.17 13.07
CA PRO A 120 11.59 1.81 13.81
C PRO A 120 11.89 3.22 13.27
N PRO A 121 12.02 4.25 14.14
CA PRO A 121 12.15 5.65 13.71
C PRO A 121 13.33 5.92 12.77
N GLU A 122 14.39 5.14 12.90
CA GLU A 122 15.62 5.26 12.09
C GLU A 122 15.53 4.57 10.73
N GLN A 123 14.51 3.74 10.50
CA GLN A 123 14.38 3.00 9.25
C GLN A 123 13.94 3.91 8.11
N LYS A 124 14.61 3.80 6.97
CA LYS A 124 14.32 4.57 5.75
C LYS A 124 13.97 3.64 4.60
N PHE A 125 13.10 4.15 3.72
CA PHE A 125 12.65 3.45 2.53
C PHE A 125 12.94 4.28 1.28
N ASP A 126 13.25 3.59 0.20
CA ASP A 126 13.43 4.21 -1.12
C ASP A 126 12.08 4.55 -1.74
N VAL A 127 11.09 3.69 -1.50
CA VAL A 127 9.72 3.85 -2.00
C VAL A 127 8.73 3.52 -0.89
N ILE A 128 7.72 4.39 -0.73
CA ILE A 128 6.55 4.13 0.09
C ILE A 128 5.33 4.11 -0.84
N LEU A 129 4.53 3.07 -0.74
CA LEU A 129 3.32 2.85 -1.56
C LEU A 129 2.08 2.89 -0.67
N THR A 130 1.01 3.49 -1.15
CA THR A 130 -0.26 3.42 -0.43
C THR A 130 -1.46 3.57 -1.37
N ASN A 131 -2.44 2.71 -1.16
CA ASN A 131 -3.83 2.95 -1.54
C ASN A 131 -4.53 3.33 -0.23
N PRO A 132 -4.65 4.65 0.08
CA PRO A 132 -4.96 5.08 1.42
C PRO A 132 -6.40 4.76 1.84
N PRO A 133 -6.67 4.59 3.15
CA PRO A 133 -7.99 4.24 3.67
C PRO A 133 -8.94 5.46 3.64
N ILE A 134 -9.51 5.77 2.50
CA ILE A 134 -10.37 6.96 2.28
C ILE A 134 -11.52 7.04 3.28
N ARG A 135 -12.11 5.88 3.65
CA ARG A 135 -13.21 5.83 4.61
C ARG A 135 -12.83 6.21 6.04
N ALA A 136 -11.53 6.16 6.37
CA ALA A 136 -11.03 6.58 7.68
C ALA A 136 -11.02 8.12 7.82
N GLY A 137 -11.19 8.85 6.72
CA GLY A 137 -11.28 10.30 6.69
C GLY A 137 -10.01 11.00 6.21
N LYS A 138 -10.18 12.24 5.79
CA LYS A 138 -9.13 13.09 5.23
C LYS A 138 -7.92 13.25 6.18
N GLN A 139 -8.18 13.39 7.48
CA GLN A 139 -7.13 13.59 8.48
C GLN A 139 -6.19 12.38 8.55
N ILE A 140 -6.73 11.17 8.50
CA ILE A 140 -5.93 9.94 8.49
C ILE A 140 -5.12 9.84 7.19
N VAL A 141 -5.76 10.07 6.06
CA VAL A 141 -5.10 10.01 4.74
C VAL A 141 -3.95 11.03 4.66
N HIS A 142 -4.18 12.28 5.01
CA HIS A 142 -3.15 13.33 5.02
C HIS A 142 -2.06 13.07 6.06
N GLY A 143 -2.43 12.46 7.20
CA GLY A 143 -1.46 12.03 8.21
C GLY A 143 -0.46 10.99 7.70
N ILE A 144 -0.90 10.08 6.81
CA ILE A 144 0.00 9.14 6.15
C ILE A 144 1.03 9.89 5.29
N PHE A 145 0.61 10.93 4.56
CA PHE A 145 1.53 11.74 3.74
C PHE A 145 2.56 12.50 4.57
N GLU A 146 2.12 13.03 5.71
CA GLU A 146 3.00 13.73 6.67
C GLU A 146 4.02 12.78 7.28
N ASP A 147 3.56 11.65 7.79
CA ASP A 147 4.44 10.66 8.44
C ASP A 147 5.47 10.09 7.46
N ALA A 148 5.08 9.86 6.21
CA ALA A 148 5.95 9.29 5.18
C ALA A 148 7.22 10.13 4.94
N VAL A 149 7.16 11.45 5.10
CA VAL A 149 8.33 12.32 4.97
C VAL A 149 9.49 11.86 5.87
N ASN A 150 9.16 11.41 7.09
CA ASN A 150 10.15 10.99 8.08
C ASN A 150 10.76 9.61 7.81
N PHE A 151 10.13 8.81 6.95
CA PHE A 151 10.53 7.43 6.65
C PHE A 151 11.09 7.26 5.25
N LEU A 152 11.09 8.30 4.43
CA LEU A 152 11.72 8.27 3.11
C LEU A 152 13.22 8.60 3.20
N ALA A 153 14.02 7.81 2.50
CA ALA A 153 15.41 8.14 2.23
C ALA A 153 15.49 9.44 1.40
N PRO A 154 16.62 10.16 1.43
CA PRO A 154 16.85 11.28 0.51
C PRO A 154 16.69 10.82 -0.95
N GLY A 155 15.86 11.54 -1.72
CA GLY A 155 15.53 11.17 -3.09
C GLY A 155 14.51 10.05 -3.22
N GLY A 156 14.07 9.47 -2.12
CA GLY A 156 12.99 8.47 -2.11
C GLY A 156 11.63 9.07 -2.43
N SER A 157 10.65 8.26 -2.74
CA SER A 157 9.33 8.74 -3.18
C SER A 157 8.16 8.02 -2.54
N LEU A 158 7.11 8.78 -2.30
CA LEU A 158 5.79 8.29 -1.92
C LEU A 158 4.92 8.19 -3.17
N TRP A 159 4.34 7.02 -3.39
CA TRP A 159 3.37 6.78 -4.46
C TRP A 159 2.00 6.54 -3.88
N ILE A 160 1.00 7.28 -4.34
CA ILE A 160 -0.37 7.12 -3.90
C ILE A 160 -1.31 6.95 -5.08
N VAL A 161 -2.38 6.17 -4.87
CA VAL A 161 -3.53 6.13 -5.75
C VAL A 161 -4.74 6.72 -5.04
N ILE A 162 -5.46 7.62 -5.69
CA ILE A 162 -6.65 8.26 -5.13
C ILE A 162 -7.62 8.67 -6.22
N GLN A 163 -8.93 8.46 -5.98
CA GLN A 163 -9.96 8.92 -6.90
C GLN A 163 -10.21 10.43 -6.79
N LYS A 164 -10.55 11.07 -7.92
CA LYS A 164 -10.95 12.48 -7.95
C LYS A 164 -12.05 12.78 -6.93
N LYS A 165 -13.13 12.00 -6.94
CA LYS A 165 -14.29 12.16 -6.04
C LYS A 165 -14.00 11.81 -4.58
N GLN A 166 -12.86 11.20 -4.29
CA GLN A 166 -12.43 10.79 -2.95
C GLN A 166 -11.31 11.67 -2.38
N GLY A 167 -11.08 12.83 -2.99
CA GLY A 167 -10.18 13.84 -2.45
C GLY A 167 -8.85 14.02 -3.16
N ALA A 168 -8.70 13.57 -4.42
CA ALA A 168 -7.47 13.77 -5.18
C ALA A 168 -7.01 15.24 -5.25
N PRO A 169 -7.89 16.25 -5.48
CA PRO A 169 -7.44 17.65 -5.50
C PRO A 169 -6.81 18.10 -4.18
N SER A 170 -7.41 17.77 -3.03
CA SER A 170 -6.88 18.16 -1.73
C SER A 170 -5.62 17.35 -1.36
N ALA A 171 -5.55 16.09 -1.78
CA ALA A 171 -4.35 15.27 -1.63
C ALA A 171 -3.15 15.88 -2.38
N LEU A 172 -3.35 16.31 -3.61
CA LEU A 172 -2.31 16.97 -4.42
C LEU A 172 -1.78 18.23 -3.71
N VAL A 173 -2.66 19.09 -3.23
CA VAL A 173 -2.26 20.30 -2.48
C VAL A 173 -1.43 19.93 -1.25
N LYS A 174 -1.88 18.94 -0.47
CA LYS A 174 -1.16 18.48 0.72
C LYS A 174 0.22 17.92 0.39
N LEU A 175 0.33 17.13 -0.66
CA LEU A 175 1.61 16.60 -1.12
C LEU A 175 2.56 17.72 -1.56
N GLN A 176 2.06 18.73 -2.27
CA GLN A 176 2.86 19.89 -2.70
C GLN A 176 3.37 20.74 -1.53
N GLU A 177 2.66 20.75 -0.41
CA GLU A 177 3.11 21.41 0.83
C GLU A 177 4.25 20.64 1.51
N LEU A 178 4.28 19.32 1.40
CA LEU A 178 5.17 18.44 2.16
C LEU A 178 6.44 18.04 1.40
N TYR A 179 6.35 17.93 0.07
CA TYR A 179 7.40 17.35 -0.77
C TYR A 179 7.99 18.37 -1.74
N SER A 180 9.26 18.20 -2.09
CA SER A 180 9.95 19.10 -3.01
C SER A 180 9.44 19.03 -4.44
N GLU A 181 8.95 17.86 -4.85
CA GLU A 181 8.40 17.65 -6.19
C GLU A 181 7.23 16.67 -6.11
N VAL A 182 6.15 16.96 -6.81
CA VAL A 182 5.00 16.07 -6.95
C VAL A 182 4.64 15.95 -8.43
N ARG A 183 4.51 14.71 -8.90
CA ARG A 183 4.17 14.38 -10.27
C ARG A 183 2.82 13.63 -10.32
N GLU A 184 1.96 14.00 -11.27
CA GLU A 184 0.84 13.16 -11.69
C GLU A 184 1.40 12.17 -12.72
N VAL A 185 1.58 10.91 -12.32
CA VAL A 185 2.22 9.89 -13.16
C VAL A 185 1.21 9.22 -14.07
N ALA A 186 -0.02 9.02 -13.59
CA ALA A 186 -1.10 8.41 -14.36
C ALA A 186 -2.46 8.94 -13.91
N LYS A 187 -3.40 8.89 -14.85
CA LYS A 187 -4.81 9.18 -14.62
C LYS A 187 -5.64 8.25 -15.47
N LYS A 188 -6.52 7.46 -14.86
CA LYS A 188 -7.39 6.53 -15.56
C LYS A 188 -8.68 6.28 -14.78
N LYS A 189 -9.83 6.35 -15.46
CA LYS A 189 -11.15 6.10 -14.86
C LYS A 189 -11.41 6.91 -13.58
N GLY A 190 -10.93 8.16 -13.51
CA GLY A 190 -11.07 9.01 -12.34
C GLY A 190 -10.10 8.72 -11.20
N TYR A 191 -9.18 7.75 -11.35
CA TYR A 191 -8.06 7.51 -10.44
C TYR A 191 -6.84 8.28 -10.87
N PHE A 192 -6.12 8.83 -9.89
CA PHE A 192 -4.83 9.48 -10.07
C PHE A 192 -3.73 8.70 -9.37
N ILE A 193 -2.58 8.59 -10.01
CA ILE A 193 -1.34 8.17 -9.36
C ILE A 193 -0.47 9.39 -9.19
N PHE A 194 -0.16 9.74 -7.94
CA PHE A 194 0.80 10.78 -7.59
C PHE A 194 2.08 10.17 -7.08
N GLN A 195 3.21 10.72 -7.53
CA GLN A 195 4.53 10.45 -7.00
C GLN A 195 5.05 11.73 -6.32
N ALA A 196 5.34 11.66 -5.04
CA ALA A 196 5.89 12.76 -4.26
C ALA A 196 7.34 12.43 -3.86
N ILE A 197 8.27 13.28 -4.22
CA ILE A 197 9.71 13.04 -4.07
C ILE A 197 10.26 13.80 -2.87
N ASN A 198 10.92 13.07 -1.98
CA ASN A 198 11.60 13.64 -0.83
C ASN A 198 12.97 14.20 -1.24
N SER A 199 13.24 15.40 -0.78
CA SER A 199 14.54 16.07 -1.05
C SER A 199 15.73 15.42 -0.35
#